data_e75d03863f19193d72f65fb086a9408e
#
_entry.id   e75d03863f19193d72f65fb086a9408e
#
_cell.length_a   1.000
_cell.length_b   1.000
_cell.length_c   1.000
_cell.angle_alpha   90.00
_cell.angle_beta   90.00
_cell.angle_gamma   90.00
#
_symmetry.space_group_name_H-M   'P 1'
#
loop_
_entity.id
_entity.type
_entity.pdbx_description
1 polymer ?
#
loop_
_entity_poly.entity_id
_entity_poly.type
_entity_poly.pdbx_seq_one_letter_code
_entity_poly.pdbx_strand_id
1 'polypeptide(L)'
;MSRDPFTHRKADFRLQILNPDGTPAIRKSVRADQVSHRFLFGCGAFDTVDLMKTQDAGNRAFLQERMEKWLALFNYGTLPFSWGRYEPVEGQTAYPETFAAATWLHEKGVRVKGHPLCWHTACAPWLMKYSNEEILRRQIERIHRDVTAFRSVISLWDVINEVVIMPVFDRYDNAITRICIEKGRVGLVKEVFAAAKETDPDAVLLINDFNTSEAYAQLIEDLLEADVPIGAIGIQSHQHQGYWGAEKLHSVLERFSRFGLPIHFTENTLISGEIMPAHIVDLNDWQVDAWPSTPEGEDRQAREIAEMYSILFAHPLVEAITTWDFTDGCWLKAPSGFLREDNTEKPSWHMLKQLIHGDWETHETLTTDEEGYLSFTGFKGDYQLKTASGSGVFRLDSDLNSVLRLAE
;
A
#
# COMPACT_ATOMS: atom_id res chain seq x y z
N MET A 1 29.80 17.31 2.72
CA MET A 1 29.21 16.01 3.10
C MET A 1 27.77 16.01 2.56
N SER A 2 27.40 15.08 1.72
CA SER A 2 26.03 14.93 1.24
C SER A 2 25.16 14.61 2.46
N ARG A 3 24.05 15.36 2.62
CA ARG A 3 23.10 15.16 3.71
C ARG A 3 22.43 13.79 3.52
N ASP A 4 22.31 12.96 4.55
CA ASP A 4 21.59 11.69 4.50
C ASP A 4 20.17 11.92 3.94
N PRO A 5 19.81 11.35 2.78
CA PRO A 5 18.51 11.60 2.16
C PRO A 5 17.33 11.06 2.99
N PHE A 6 17.60 10.19 3.96
CA PHE A 6 16.60 9.56 4.81
C PHE A 6 16.45 10.21 6.20
N THR A 7 17.07 11.38 6.44
CA THR A 7 17.02 12.06 7.76
C THR A 7 15.58 12.24 8.26
N HIS A 8 14.63 12.59 7.38
CA HIS A 8 13.22 12.77 7.74
C HIS A 8 12.49 11.44 8.09
N ARG A 9 13.09 10.29 7.72
CA ARG A 9 12.59 8.93 8.07
C ARG A 9 13.08 8.48 9.44
N LYS A 10 14.01 9.21 10.05
CA LYS A 10 14.63 8.90 11.33
C LYS A 10 14.17 9.87 12.40
N ALA A 11 14.37 9.49 13.64
CA ALA A 11 14.20 10.36 14.80
C ALA A 11 15.23 9.97 15.87
N ASP A 12 15.53 10.93 16.73
CA ASP A 12 16.41 10.73 17.88
C ASP A 12 15.58 10.26 19.07
N PHE A 13 16.12 9.32 19.83
CA PHE A 13 15.54 9.00 21.11
C PHE A 13 16.58 8.88 22.22
N ARG A 14 16.13 9.27 23.43
CA ARG A 14 16.83 9.11 24.69
C ARG A 14 15.90 8.44 25.67
N LEU A 15 16.23 7.23 26.09
CA LEU A 15 15.41 6.43 27.00
C LEU A 15 16.17 6.13 28.30
N GLN A 16 15.53 6.39 29.44
CA GLN A 16 15.97 5.77 30.68
C GLN A 16 15.38 4.38 30.79
N ILE A 17 16.22 3.37 30.87
CA ILE A 17 15.81 1.98 30.98
C ILE A 17 15.75 1.60 32.46
N LEU A 18 14.59 1.13 32.89
CA LEU A 18 14.38 0.59 34.22
C LEU A 18 14.26 -0.93 34.16
N ASN A 19 14.91 -1.62 35.08
CA ASN A 19 14.72 -3.04 35.31
C ASN A 19 13.26 -3.36 35.72
N PRO A 20 12.81 -4.63 35.70
CA PRO A 20 11.47 -5.01 36.16
C PRO A 20 11.11 -4.56 37.56
N ASP A 21 12.12 -4.46 38.46
CA ASP A 21 11.96 -3.97 39.84
C ASP A 21 11.85 -2.43 39.95
N GLY A 22 11.99 -1.70 38.81
CA GLY A 22 11.92 -0.24 38.74
C GLY A 22 13.25 0.47 39.01
N THR A 23 14.35 -0.22 39.25
CA THR A 23 15.68 0.39 39.39
C THR A 23 16.30 0.71 38.04
N PRO A 24 17.15 1.77 37.90
CA PRO A 24 17.84 2.05 36.64
C PRO A 24 18.71 0.89 36.16
N ALA A 25 18.66 0.57 34.88
CA ALA A 25 19.48 -0.46 34.25
C ALA A 25 20.87 0.10 33.93
N ILE A 26 21.73 0.28 34.96
CA ILE A 26 23.03 0.97 34.88
C ILE A 26 24.06 0.08 34.18
N ARG A 27 24.78 0.64 33.16
CA ARG A 27 25.87 -0.03 32.42
C ARG A 27 25.44 -1.40 31.87
N LYS A 28 24.19 -1.53 31.43
CA LYS A 28 23.64 -2.74 30.83
C LYS A 28 23.73 -2.71 29.30
N SER A 29 24.08 -3.86 28.75
CA SER A 29 23.94 -4.06 27.31
C SER A 29 22.44 -4.18 26.95
N VAL A 30 22.00 -3.39 25.98
CA VAL A 30 20.62 -3.35 25.47
C VAL A 30 20.65 -3.59 23.97
N ARG A 31 19.96 -4.62 23.51
CA ARG A 31 19.69 -4.84 22.10
C ARG A 31 18.41 -4.08 21.74
N ALA A 32 18.52 -3.19 20.77
CA ALA A 32 17.40 -2.43 20.21
C ALA A 32 17.15 -2.91 18.80
N ASP A 33 16.01 -3.53 18.57
CA ASP A 33 15.58 -4.04 17.27
C ASP A 33 14.31 -3.31 16.83
N GLN A 34 14.36 -2.67 15.65
CA GLN A 34 13.14 -2.23 15.00
C GLN A 34 12.35 -3.46 14.55
N VAL A 35 11.07 -3.52 14.87
CA VAL A 35 10.20 -4.68 14.57
C VAL A 35 9.10 -4.33 13.57
N SER A 36 8.91 -3.05 13.28
CA SER A 36 7.98 -2.58 12.25
C SER A 36 8.40 -1.18 11.77
N HIS A 37 8.17 -0.90 10.49
CA HIS A 37 8.33 0.44 9.94
C HIS A 37 7.07 1.28 10.13
N ARG A 38 7.24 2.60 10.34
CA ARG A 38 6.16 3.55 10.16
C ARG A 38 5.80 3.71 8.68
N PHE A 39 6.79 3.71 7.80
CA PHE A 39 6.61 3.77 6.36
C PHE A 39 5.89 2.51 5.85
N LEU A 40 5.00 2.67 4.88
CA LEU A 40 4.18 1.59 4.35
C LEU A 40 4.86 0.96 3.13
N PHE A 41 5.51 -0.16 3.34
CA PHE A 41 5.99 -1.03 2.27
C PHE A 41 4.92 -2.08 1.99
N GLY A 42 4.34 -2.05 0.80
CA GLY A 42 3.14 -2.82 0.50
C GLY A 42 3.18 -3.61 -0.80
N CYS A 43 2.20 -4.49 -0.89
CA CYS A 43 1.89 -5.26 -2.09
C CYS A 43 0.41 -5.64 -2.13
N GLY A 44 -0.13 -5.98 -3.32
CA GLY A 44 -1.40 -6.67 -3.42
C GLY A 44 -1.39 -7.92 -2.53
N ALA A 45 -2.40 -8.04 -1.67
CA ALA A 45 -2.56 -9.17 -0.76
C ALA A 45 -3.72 -10.09 -1.21
N PHE A 46 -3.91 -10.20 -2.53
CA PHE A 46 -5.07 -10.87 -3.13
C PHE A 46 -5.09 -12.38 -2.83
N ASP A 47 -3.92 -13.03 -2.82
CA ASP A 47 -3.77 -14.43 -2.45
C ASP A 47 -4.28 -14.75 -1.03
N THR A 48 -4.36 -13.75 -0.14
CA THR A 48 -4.92 -13.96 1.21
C THR A 48 -6.41 -14.29 1.15
N VAL A 49 -7.16 -13.70 0.22
CA VAL A 49 -8.58 -14.02 0.02
C VAL A 49 -8.74 -15.47 -0.46
N ASP A 50 -7.90 -15.89 -1.40
CA ASP A 50 -7.90 -17.26 -1.89
C ASP A 50 -7.45 -18.27 -0.81
N LEU A 51 -6.49 -17.88 0.04
CA LEU A 51 -6.09 -18.66 1.21
C LEU A 51 -7.25 -18.88 2.19
N MET A 52 -8.08 -17.86 2.44
CA MET A 52 -9.25 -17.98 3.31
C MET A 52 -10.36 -18.84 2.69
N LYS A 53 -10.46 -18.85 1.38
CA LYS A 53 -11.51 -19.53 0.61
C LYS A 53 -11.22 -21.00 0.32
N THR A 54 -9.94 -21.35 0.09
CA THR A 54 -9.58 -22.69 -0.38
C THR A 54 -9.86 -23.78 0.65
N GLN A 55 -10.44 -24.90 0.18
CA GLN A 55 -10.66 -26.13 0.97
C GLN A 55 -9.62 -27.20 0.64
N ASP A 56 -8.88 -27.06 -0.46
CA ASP A 56 -7.82 -27.98 -0.85
C ASP A 56 -6.57 -27.79 0.02
N ALA A 57 -6.09 -28.86 0.65
CA ALA A 57 -4.97 -28.82 1.58
C ALA A 57 -3.63 -28.49 0.89
N GLY A 58 -3.43 -28.97 -0.34
CA GLY A 58 -2.23 -28.70 -1.13
C GLY A 58 -2.17 -27.23 -1.57
N ASN A 59 -3.28 -26.71 -2.08
CA ASN A 59 -3.39 -25.31 -2.45
C ASN A 59 -3.25 -24.39 -1.22
N ARG A 60 -3.83 -24.78 -0.08
CA ARG A 60 -3.66 -24.04 1.17
C ARG A 60 -2.19 -23.95 1.58
N ALA A 61 -1.45 -25.05 1.57
CA ALA A 61 -0.03 -25.07 1.91
C ALA A 61 0.80 -24.19 0.96
N PHE A 62 0.49 -24.24 -0.33
CA PHE A 62 1.13 -23.42 -1.36
C PHE A 62 0.89 -21.92 -1.15
N LEU A 63 -0.35 -21.53 -0.85
CA LEU A 63 -0.69 -20.13 -0.56
C LEU A 63 -0.11 -19.66 0.77
N GLN A 64 -0.04 -20.53 1.79
CA GLN A 64 0.61 -20.20 3.06
C GLN A 64 2.09 -19.92 2.87
N GLU A 65 2.84 -20.75 2.14
CA GLU A 65 4.25 -20.50 1.81
C GLU A 65 4.41 -19.15 1.09
N ARG A 66 3.55 -18.83 0.12
CA ARG A 66 3.54 -17.55 -0.59
C ARG A 66 3.35 -16.38 0.38
N MET A 67 2.37 -16.48 1.27
CA MET A 67 2.08 -15.41 2.23
C MET A 67 3.14 -15.26 3.31
N GLU A 68 3.86 -16.32 3.68
CA GLU A 68 5.05 -16.21 4.55
C GLU A 68 6.15 -15.37 3.88
N LYS A 69 6.40 -15.58 2.58
CA LYS A 69 7.36 -14.77 1.80
C LYS A 69 6.88 -13.34 1.60
N TRP A 70 5.58 -13.13 1.48
CA TRP A 70 4.94 -11.81 1.43
C TRP A 70 5.15 -11.05 2.74
N LEU A 71 4.86 -11.67 3.88
CA LEU A 71 5.03 -11.10 5.23
C LEU A 71 6.50 -10.85 5.59
N ALA A 72 7.45 -11.53 4.94
CA ALA A 72 8.87 -11.29 5.13
C ALA A 72 9.36 -9.98 4.49
N LEU A 73 8.51 -9.29 3.70
CA LEU A 73 8.83 -8.01 3.04
C LEU A 73 7.92 -6.88 3.53
N PHE A 74 6.60 -7.12 3.63
CA PHE A 74 5.59 -6.08 3.62
C PHE A 74 4.85 -5.94 4.96
N ASN A 75 4.56 -4.68 5.31
CA ASN A 75 3.73 -4.28 6.44
C ASN A 75 2.40 -3.61 6.00
N TYR A 76 2.11 -3.62 4.68
CA TYR A 76 0.94 -2.97 4.11
C TYR A 76 0.36 -3.78 2.96
N GLY A 77 -0.94 -4.08 3.02
CA GLY A 77 -1.60 -4.95 2.05
C GLY A 77 -2.84 -4.31 1.42
N THR A 78 -3.01 -4.48 0.10
CA THR A 78 -4.22 -4.05 -0.62
C THR A 78 -5.14 -5.25 -0.84
N LEU A 79 -6.41 -5.13 -0.42
CA LEU A 79 -7.46 -6.12 -0.67
C LEU A 79 -8.46 -5.67 -1.73
N PRO A 80 -9.04 -6.60 -2.51
CA PRO A 80 -9.88 -6.28 -3.66
C PRO A 80 -11.33 -6.01 -3.25
N PHE A 81 -11.86 -4.87 -3.70
CA PHE A 81 -13.26 -4.44 -3.50
C PHE A 81 -13.94 -4.00 -4.80
N SER A 82 -13.37 -4.35 -5.98
CA SER A 82 -14.03 -4.05 -7.28
C SER A 82 -15.46 -4.58 -7.28
N TRP A 83 -16.46 -3.70 -7.47
CA TRP A 83 -17.86 -4.02 -7.14
C TRP A 83 -18.40 -5.25 -7.85
N GLY A 84 -18.11 -5.40 -9.16
CA GLY A 84 -18.59 -6.55 -9.91
C GLY A 84 -17.96 -7.89 -9.53
N ARG A 85 -16.78 -7.86 -8.88
CA ARG A 85 -16.13 -9.08 -8.36
C ARG A 85 -16.51 -9.34 -6.90
N TYR A 86 -16.63 -8.29 -6.13
CA TYR A 86 -16.99 -8.36 -4.70
C TYR A 86 -18.48 -8.68 -4.49
N GLU A 87 -19.36 -8.20 -5.39
CA GLU A 87 -20.81 -8.41 -5.36
C GLU A 87 -21.32 -8.73 -6.77
N PRO A 88 -20.97 -9.91 -7.34
CA PRO A 88 -21.34 -10.29 -8.71
C PRO A 88 -22.85 -10.46 -8.89
N VAL A 89 -23.56 -10.80 -7.83
CA VAL A 89 -25.01 -10.86 -7.75
C VAL A 89 -25.46 -9.91 -6.65
N GLU A 90 -26.47 -9.11 -6.94
CA GLU A 90 -27.01 -8.13 -6.00
C GLU A 90 -27.31 -8.74 -4.63
N GLY A 91 -26.77 -8.17 -3.56
CA GLY A 91 -26.92 -8.64 -2.19
C GLY A 91 -26.05 -9.86 -1.81
N GLN A 92 -25.24 -10.41 -2.74
CA GLN A 92 -24.34 -11.54 -2.47
C GLN A 92 -22.88 -11.06 -2.56
N THR A 93 -22.34 -10.68 -1.43
CA THR A 93 -20.97 -10.13 -1.33
C THR A 93 -19.94 -11.21 -0.96
N ALA A 94 -18.70 -10.98 -1.34
CA ALA A 94 -17.53 -11.74 -0.90
C ALA A 94 -17.07 -11.31 0.51
N TYR A 95 -17.98 -10.80 1.36
CA TYR A 95 -17.68 -10.33 2.70
C TYR A 95 -16.99 -11.37 3.57
N PRO A 96 -17.45 -12.62 3.66
CA PRO A 96 -16.88 -13.59 4.62
C PRO A 96 -15.39 -13.85 4.40
N GLU A 97 -15.01 -14.13 3.15
CA GLU A 97 -13.62 -14.41 2.82
C GLU A 97 -12.72 -13.17 2.84
N THR A 98 -13.26 -12.02 2.41
CA THR A 98 -12.50 -10.76 2.41
C THR A 98 -12.28 -10.25 3.83
N PHE A 99 -13.29 -10.37 4.71
CA PHE A 99 -13.16 -10.00 6.13
C PHE A 99 -12.18 -10.92 6.87
N ALA A 100 -12.24 -12.23 6.59
CA ALA A 100 -11.28 -13.19 7.14
C ALA A 100 -9.84 -12.87 6.68
N ALA A 101 -9.64 -12.50 5.41
CA ALA A 101 -8.35 -12.07 4.88
C ALA A 101 -7.84 -10.79 5.55
N ALA A 102 -8.71 -9.77 5.68
CA ALA A 102 -8.37 -8.52 6.36
C ALA A 102 -8.00 -8.74 7.83
N THR A 103 -8.76 -9.58 8.53
CA THR A 103 -8.52 -9.95 9.93
C THR A 103 -7.17 -10.67 10.06
N TRP A 104 -6.90 -11.66 9.21
CA TRP A 104 -5.65 -12.40 9.23
C TRP A 104 -4.43 -11.49 9.01
N LEU A 105 -4.49 -10.57 8.06
CA LEU A 105 -3.45 -9.58 7.82
C LEU A 105 -3.27 -8.65 9.03
N HIS A 106 -4.36 -8.14 9.57
CA HIS A 106 -4.36 -7.25 10.73
C HIS A 106 -3.72 -7.92 11.97
N GLU A 107 -4.04 -9.19 12.24
CA GLU A 107 -3.44 -9.99 13.33
C GLU A 107 -1.94 -10.24 13.14
N LYS A 108 -1.43 -10.14 11.91
CA LYS A 108 0.00 -10.19 11.57
C LYS A 108 0.69 -8.82 11.65
N GLY A 109 -0.02 -7.77 12.09
CA GLY A 109 0.51 -6.41 12.17
C GLY A 109 0.57 -5.67 10.83
N VAL A 110 -0.08 -6.20 9.78
CA VAL A 110 -0.15 -5.57 8.46
C VAL A 110 -1.28 -4.54 8.47
N ARG A 111 -1.00 -3.32 8.01
CA ARG A 111 -2.04 -2.34 7.71
C ARG A 111 -2.73 -2.72 6.41
N VAL A 112 -4.05 -2.57 6.36
CA VAL A 112 -4.85 -3.02 5.21
C VAL A 112 -5.53 -1.83 4.55
N LYS A 113 -5.48 -1.82 3.22
CA LYS A 113 -6.21 -0.90 2.34
C LYS A 113 -7.26 -1.67 1.54
N GLY A 114 -8.47 -1.12 1.46
CA GLY A 114 -9.51 -1.59 0.55
C GLY A 114 -9.45 -0.84 -0.79
N HIS A 115 -9.47 -1.57 -1.91
CA HIS A 115 -9.35 -1.03 -3.27
C HIS A 115 -10.36 -1.66 -4.24
N PRO A 116 -11.16 -0.86 -4.95
CA PRO A 116 -11.64 0.48 -4.62
C PRO A 116 -13.13 0.50 -4.22
N LEU A 117 -13.58 1.56 -3.58
CA LEU A 117 -15.00 1.73 -3.26
C LEU A 117 -15.84 2.19 -4.46
N CYS A 118 -15.30 3.03 -5.34
CA CYS A 118 -15.97 3.50 -6.55
C CYS A 118 -15.04 3.39 -7.76
N TRP A 119 -15.45 2.67 -8.79
CA TRP A 119 -14.66 2.48 -10.01
C TRP A 119 -15.54 2.04 -11.17
N HIS A 120 -15.31 2.59 -12.35
CA HIS A 120 -16.06 2.27 -13.57
C HIS A 120 -15.68 0.92 -14.16
N THR A 121 -14.40 0.49 -13.99
CA THR A 121 -13.95 -0.83 -14.43
C THR A 121 -14.34 -1.90 -13.40
N ALA A 122 -14.67 -3.09 -13.87
CA ALA A 122 -15.21 -4.17 -13.03
C ALA A 122 -16.40 -3.72 -12.15
N CYS A 123 -17.20 -2.77 -12.65
CA CYS A 123 -18.46 -2.35 -12.05
C CYS A 123 -19.48 -3.50 -12.07
N ALA A 124 -20.38 -3.55 -11.10
CA ALA A 124 -21.40 -4.59 -11.01
C ALA A 124 -22.43 -4.49 -12.15
N PRO A 125 -22.53 -5.49 -13.05
CA PRO A 125 -23.39 -5.38 -14.26
C PRO A 125 -24.87 -5.23 -13.94
N TRP A 126 -25.31 -5.76 -12.80
CA TRP A 126 -26.71 -5.68 -12.38
C TRP A 126 -27.18 -4.25 -12.06
N LEU A 127 -26.25 -3.29 -11.86
CA LEU A 127 -26.59 -1.87 -11.69
C LEU A 127 -27.20 -1.25 -12.95
N MET A 128 -26.93 -1.79 -14.14
CA MET A 128 -27.39 -1.21 -15.41
C MET A 128 -28.93 -1.17 -15.58
N LYS A 129 -29.67 -1.95 -14.77
CA LYS A 129 -31.13 -1.93 -14.76
C LYS A 129 -31.75 -0.73 -14.05
N TYR A 130 -30.92 0.04 -13.32
CA TYR A 130 -31.39 1.16 -12.48
C TYR A 130 -31.20 2.52 -13.17
N SER A 131 -31.95 3.52 -12.69
CA SER A 131 -31.73 4.93 -13.04
C SER A 131 -30.41 5.45 -12.45
N ASN A 132 -29.89 6.54 -12.97
CA ASN A 132 -28.66 7.14 -12.44
C ASN A 132 -28.80 7.59 -10.98
N GLU A 133 -29.95 8.13 -10.60
CA GLU A 133 -30.27 8.49 -9.21
C GLU A 133 -30.19 7.26 -8.28
N GLU A 134 -30.78 6.14 -8.70
CA GLU A 134 -30.75 4.90 -7.93
C GLU A 134 -29.36 4.26 -7.90
N ILE A 135 -28.60 4.35 -9.00
CA ILE A 135 -27.19 3.89 -9.02
C ILE A 135 -26.36 4.68 -8.01
N LEU A 136 -26.47 6.00 -7.98
CA LEU A 136 -25.73 6.84 -7.04
C LEU A 136 -26.14 6.51 -5.59
N ARG A 137 -27.42 6.37 -5.31
CA ARG A 137 -27.91 5.98 -3.97
C ARG A 137 -27.29 4.65 -3.53
N ARG A 138 -27.27 3.64 -4.40
CA ARG A 138 -26.66 2.33 -4.14
C ARG A 138 -25.15 2.39 -3.98
N GLN A 139 -24.47 3.26 -4.74
CA GLN A 139 -23.05 3.50 -4.57
C GLN A 139 -22.73 4.06 -3.18
N ILE A 140 -23.52 5.01 -2.71
CA ILE A 140 -23.38 5.59 -1.36
C ILE A 140 -23.70 4.55 -0.29
N GLU A 141 -24.80 3.80 -0.42
CA GLU A 141 -25.15 2.72 0.49
C GLU A 141 -24.07 1.63 0.57
N ARG A 142 -23.46 1.28 -0.56
CA ARG A 142 -22.32 0.37 -0.61
C ARG A 142 -21.14 0.90 0.22
N ILE A 143 -20.79 2.17 0.07
CA ILE A 143 -19.69 2.79 0.84
C ILE A 143 -19.98 2.69 2.33
N HIS A 144 -21.18 3.10 2.76
CA HIS A 144 -21.57 2.98 4.17
C HIS A 144 -21.52 1.54 4.68
N ARG A 145 -22.01 0.59 3.90
CA ARG A 145 -22.01 -0.84 4.25
C ARG A 145 -20.58 -1.36 4.42
N ASP A 146 -19.75 -1.20 3.38
CA ASP A 146 -18.44 -1.84 3.33
C ASP A 146 -17.46 -1.17 4.29
N VAL A 147 -17.41 0.17 4.36
CA VAL A 147 -16.56 0.88 5.32
C VAL A 147 -16.95 0.55 6.76
N THR A 148 -18.26 0.50 7.10
CA THR A 148 -18.73 0.10 8.44
C THR A 148 -18.29 -1.32 8.77
N ALA A 149 -18.48 -2.26 7.83
CA ALA A 149 -18.20 -3.68 8.07
C ALA A 149 -16.71 -3.96 8.31
N PHE A 150 -15.81 -3.19 7.68
CA PHE A 150 -14.38 -3.41 7.74
C PHE A 150 -13.61 -2.43 8.65
N ARG A 151 -14.23 -1.43 9.26
CA ARG A 151 -13.55 -0.36 10.02
C ARG A 151 -12.64 -0.85 11.15
N SER A 152 -12.83 -2.06 11.67
CA SER A 152 -11.98 -2.65 12.70
C SER A 152 -10.66 -3.21 12.16
N VAL A 153 -10.55 -3.44 10.86
CA VAL A 153 -9.42 -4.12 10.22
C VAL A 153 -8.88 -3.39 8.99
N ILE A 154 -9.64 -2.46 8.39
CA ILE A 154 -9.20 -1.62 7.27
C ILE A 154 -9.28 -0.16 7.71
N SER A 155 -8.16 0.56 7.59
CA SER A 155 -8.04 1.98 7.96
C SER A 155 -7.68 2.89 6.78
N LEU A 156 -7.53 2.35 5.57
CA LEU A 156 -7.22 3.09 4.35
C LEU A 156 -8.14 2.61 3.22
N TRP A 157 -8.64 3.56 2.42
CA TRP A 157 -9.53 3.24 1.30
C TRP A 157 -9.15 4.03 0.05
N ASP A 158 -9.00 3.34 -1.08
CA ASP A 158 -9.12 4.00 -2.38
C ASP A 158 -10.62 4.26 -2.60
N VAL A 159 -11.06 5.48 -2.25
CA VAL A 159 -12.48 5.84 -2.30
C VAL A 159 -13.00 5.85 -3.72
N ILE A 160 -12.17 6.35 -4.64
CA ILE A 160 -12.47 6.35 -6.06
C ILE A 160 -11.21 6.11 -6.88
N ASN A 161 -11.35 5.38 -7.97
CA ASN A 161 -10.26 4.99 -8.84
C ASN A 161 -10.48 5.49 -10.28
N GLU A 162 -9.42 6.05 -10.92
CA GLU A 162 -9.34 6.42 -12.33
C GLU A 162 -10.39 7.45 -12.77
N VAL A 163 -10.56 8.50 -11.99
CA VAL A 163 -11.58 9.53 -12.23
C VAL A 163 -11.30 10.35 -13.47
N VAL A 164 -10.02 10.54 -13.85
CA VAL A 164 -9.67 11.36 -15.02
C VAL A 164 -10.29 10.80 -16.30
N ILE A 165 -10.24 9.48 -16.51
CA ILE A 165 -10.82 8.83 -17.69
C ILE A 165 -12.31 8.52 -17.53
N MET A 166 -12.80 8.43 -16.31
CA MET A 166 -14.13 7.88 -16.01
C MET A 166 -15.29 8.42 -16.87
N PRO A 167 -15.46 9.73 -17.09
CA PRO A 167 -16.59 10.25 -17.87
C PRO A 167 -16.41 10.12 -19.39
N VAL A 168 -15.21 9.81 -19.86
CA VAL A 168 -14.89 9.60 -21.28
C VAL A 168 -14.57 8.15 -21.62
N PHE A 169 -14.72 7.25 -20.66
CA PHE A 169 -14.54 5.82 -20.87
C PHE A 169 -15.65 5.26 -21.78
N ASP A 170 -15.26 4.67 -22.90
CA ASP A 170 -16.17 4.27 -24.00
C ASP A 170 -16.05 2.79 -24.42
N ARG A 171 -15.22 1.98 -23.71
CA ARG A 171 -15.01 0.57 -24.08
C ARG A 171 -16.25 -0.29 -23.88
N TYR A 172 -17.05 0.01 -22.87
CA TYR A 172 -18.34 -0.62 -22.59
C TYR A 172 -19.19 0.29 -21.71
N ASP A 173 -20.50 0.19 -21.84
CA ASP A 173 -21.44 0.93 -21.00
C ASP A 173 -21.40 0.36 -19.56
N ASN A 174 -21.31 1.27 -18.58
CA ASN A 174 -21.28 0.90 -17.17
C ASN A 174 -21.94 1.97 -16.29
N ALA A 175 -22.45 1.55 -15.16
CA ALA A 175 -23.24 2.39 -14.27
C ALA A 175 -22.45 3.58 -13.69
N ILE A 176 -21.17 3.40 -13.38
CA ILE A 176 -20.35 4.44 -12.72
C ILE A 176 -19.98 5.54 -13.72
N THR A 177 -19.59 5.20 -14.95
CA THR A 177 -19.40 6.20 -16.01
C THR A 177 -20.66 7.04 -16.23
N ARG A 178 -21.86 6.41 -16.24
CA ARG A 178 -23.13 7.12 -16.41
C ARG A 178 -23.36 8.19 -15.33
N ILE A 179 -23.18 7.84 -14.05
CA ILE A 179 -23.35 8.81 -12.97
C ILE A 179 -22.22 9.85 -12.95
N CYS A 180 -20.99 9.49 -13.38
CA CYS A 180 -19.89 10.44 -13.51
C CYS A 180 -20.15 11.48 -14.61
N ILE A 181 -20.73 11.09 -15.74
CA ILE A 181 -21.13 12.02 -16.81
C ILE A 181 -22.18 13.00 -16.28
N GLU A 182 -23.18 12.52 -15.53
CA GLU A 182 -24.26 13.35 -15.01
C GLU A 182 -23.80 14.33 -13.93
N LYS A 183 -23.01 13.87 -12.98
CA LYS A 183 -22.55 14.66 -11.82
C LYS A 183 -21.30 15.49 -12.08
N GLY A 184 -20.54 15.16 -13.12
CA GLY A 184 -19.16 15.62 -13.30
C GLY A 184 -18.19 14.94 -12.34
N ARG A 185 -16.89 15.01 -12.63
CA ARG A 185 -15.84 14.41 -11.80
C ARG A 185 -15.88 14.90 -10.36
N VAL A 186 -15.87 16.22 -10.18
CA VAL A 186 -15.88 16.85 -8.83
C VAL A 186 -17.13 16.49 -8.05
N GLY A 187 -18.31 16.52 -8.70
CA GLY A 187 -19.58 16.19 -8.06
C GLY A 187 -19.62 14.75 -7.54
N LEU A 188 -19.22 13.78 -8.37
CA LEU A 188 -19.19 12.36 -7.96
C LEU A 188 -18.17 12.11 -6.84
N VAL A 189 -16.95 12.65 -6.99
CA VAL A 189 -15.88 12.48 -5.97
C VAL A 189 -16.33 13.05 -4.62
N LYS A 190 -16.94 14.23 -4.62
CA LYS A 190 -17.45 14.87 -3.40
C LYS A 190 -18.47 13.98 -2.68
N GLU A 191 -19.42 13.38 -3.42
CA GLU A 191 -20.45 12.50 -2.83
C GLU A 191 -19.84 11.23 -2.22
N VAL A 192 -18.95 10.55 -2.95
CA VAL A 192 -18.37 9.28 -2.45
C VAL A 192 -17.37 9.50 -1.30
N PHE A 193 -16.59 10.61 -1.32
CA PHE A 193 -15.71 10.96 -0.22
C PHE A 193 -16.48 11.39 1.03
N ALA A 194 -17.57 12.14 0.87
CA ALA A 194 -18.43 12.52 1.99
C ALA A 194 -19.01 11.28 2.69
N ALA A 195 -19.52 10.33 1.92
CA ALA A 195 -20.04 9.07 2.47
C ALA A 195 -18.97 8.25 3.22
N ALA A 196 -17.76 8.14 2.65
CA ALA A 196 -16.67 7.42 3.30
C ALA A 196 -16.23 8.12 4.60
N LYS A 197 -16.07 9.47 4.57
CA LYS A 197 -15.67 10.27 5.73
C LYS A 197 -16.70 10.30 6.85
N GLU A 198 -17.98 10.32 6.50
CA GLU A 198 -19.08 10.23 7.46
C GLU A 198 -19.07 8.86 8.18
N THR A 199 -18.80 7.78 7.44
CA THR A 199 -18.81 6.42 7.95
C THR A 199 -17.63 6.12 8.87
N ASP A 200 -16.43 6.53 8.47
CA ASP A 200 -15.20 6.38 9.25
C ASP A 200 -14.38 7.67 9.20
N PRO A 201 -14.57 8.57 10.19
CA PRO A 201 -13.83 9.82 10.25
C PRO A 201 -12.32 9.67 10.40
N ASP A 202 -11.84 8.54 10.90
CA ASP A 202 -10.42 8.28 11.19
C ASP A 202 -9.70 7.59 10.02
N ALA A 203 -10.45 7.08 9.03
CA ALA A 203 -9.86 6.44 7.87
C ALA A 203 -9.07 7.43 6.98
N VAL A 204 -7.97 6.94 6.42
CA VAL A 204 -7.21 7.63 5.37
C VAL A 204 -7.89 7.37 4.03
N LEU A 205 -8.41 8.43 3.42
CA LEU A 205 -9.17 8.37 2.19
C LEU A 205 -8.30 8.81 1.00
N LEU A 206 -8.11 7.93 0.04
CA LEU A 206 -7.30 8.16 -1.15
C LEU A 206 -8.19 8.43 -2.37
N ILE A 207 -7.74 9.37 -3.20
CA ILE A 207 -8.05 9.40 -4.62
C ILE A 207 -6.92 8.67 -5.35
N ASN A 208 -7.22 7.77 -6.28
CA ASN A 208 -6.23 6.94 -6.95
C ASN A 208 -6.39 6.99 -8.47
N ASP A 209 -5.29 7.18 -9.21
CA ASP A 209 -5.32 7.26 -10.67
C ASP A 209 -3.98 6.80 -11.28
N PHE A 210 -4.03 6.28 -12.52
CA PHE A 210 -2.84 6.01 -13.34
C PHE A 210 -2.35 7.24 -14.08
N ASN A 211 -3.20 8.27 -14.22
CA ASN A 211 -2.86 9.49 -14.92
C ASN A 211 -1.88 10.33 -14.09
N THR A 212 -0.69 10.54 -14.60
CA THR A 212 0.34 11.35 -13.93
C THR A 212 0.53 12.73 -14.58
N SER A 213 -0.37 13.13 -15.49
CA SER A 213 -0.33 14.42 -16.19
C SER A 213 -0.93 15.56 -15.39
N GLU A 214 -0.88 16.75 -15.95
CA GLU A 214 -1.54 17.94 -15.37
C GLU A 214 -3.05 17.77 -15.24
N ALA A 215 -3.68 16.88 -16.03
CA ALA A 215 -5.13 16.64 -15.93
C ALA A 215 -5.53 16.06 -14.56
N TYR A 216 -4.71 15.17 -13.99
CA TYR A 216 -4.94 14.64 -12.64
C TYR A 216 -4.62 15.69 -11.57
N ALA A 217 -3.54 16.45 -11.76
CA ALA A 217 -3.18 17.50 -10.84
C ALA A 217 -4.25 18.61 -10.77
N GLN A 218 -4.80 19.04 -11.91
CA GLN A 218 -5.91 20.00 -11.96
C GLN A 218 -7.17 19.45 -11.27
N LEU A 219 -7.49 18.17 -11.50
CA LEU A 219 -8.62 17.54 -10.80
C LEU A 219 -8.42 17.56 -9.28
N ILE A 220 -7.22 17.27 -8.77
CA ILE A 220 -6.93 17.36 -7.33
C ILE A 220 -7.10 18.78 -6.81
N GLU A 221 -6.63 19.79 -7.54
CA GLU A 221 -6.81 21.20 -7.20
C GLU A 221 -8.31 21.56 -7.10
N ASP A 222 -9.10 21.22 -8.13
CA ASP A 222 -10.56 21.45 -8.15
C ASP A 222 -11.27 20.74 -6.97
N LEU A 223 -10.82 19.56 -6.60
CA LEU A 223 -11.37 18.79 -5.47
C LEU A 223 -11.04 19.44 -4.12
N LEU A 224 -9.81 19.93 -3.95
CA LEU A 224 -9.40 20.64 -2.74
C LEU A 224 -10.15 21.97 -2.59
N GLU A 225 -10.36 22.71 -3.69
CA GLU A 225 -11.20 23.90 -3.72
C GLU A 225 -12.67 23.62 -3.37
N ALA A 226 -13.14 22.39 -3.64
CA ALA A 226 -14.49 21.93 -3.27
C ALA A 226 -14.57 21.31 -1.86
N ASP A 227 -13.51 21.47 -1.03
CA ASP A 227 -13.40 20.93 0.33
C ASP A 227 -13.53 19.40 0.41
N VAL A 228 -13.09 18.64 -0.61
CA VAL A 228 -13.06 17.18 -0.55
C VAL A 228 -11.95 16.74 0.41
N PRO A 229 -12.24 15.88 1.41
CA PRO A 229 -11.29 15.49 2.45
C PRO A 229 -10.31 14.42 1.95
N ILE A 230 -9.45 14.77 0.99
CA ILE A 230 -8.42 13.88 0.47
C ILE A 230 -7.34 13.67 1.54
N GLY A 231 -7.18 12.42 2.00
CA GLY A 231 -6.18 12.05 2.99
C GLY A 231 -4.82 11.72 2.37
N ALA A 232 -4.80 11.19 1.14
CA ALA A 232 -3.58 10.95 0.37
C ALA A 232 -3.87 10.90 -1.15
N ILE A 233 -2.85 11.20 -1.94
CA ILE A 233 -2.87 11.11 -3.40
C ILE A 233 -2.28 9.77 -3.81
N GLY A 234 -3.08 8.92 -4.46
CA GLY A 234 -2.65 7.64 -5.03
C GLY A 234 -2.16 7.79 -6.45
N ILE A 235 -1.02 7.19 -6.74
CA ILE A 235 -0.40 7.11 -8.06
C ILE A 235 -0.16 5.65 -8.37
N GLN A 236 -0.89 5.07 -9.33
CA GLN A 236 -0.81 3.63 -9.65
C GLN A 236 0.59 3.21 -10.08
N SER A 237 1.23 3.95 -10.99
CA SER A 237 2.59 3.71 -11.49
C SER A 237 2.83 2.32 -12.11
N HIS A 238 1.86 1.84 -12.89
CA HIS A 238 2.09 0.65 -13.72
C HIS A 238 3.13 0.92 -14.81
N GLN A 239 4.19 0.13 -14.83
CA GLN A 239 5.36 0.35 -15.68
C GLN A 239 5.64 -0.84 -16.62
N HIS A 240 4.59 -1.46 -17.15
CA HIS A 240 4.67 -2.57 -18.10
C HIS A 240 5.45 -2.22 -19.38
N GLN A 241 5.45 -0.94 -19.76
CA GLN A 241 6.14 -0.40 -20.93
C GLN A 241 7.58 0.04 -20.64
N GLY A 242 8.12 -0.36 -19.49
CA GLY A 242 9.47 -0.05 -19.03
C GLY A 242 9.49 0.90 -17.84
N TYR A 243 10.59 0.83 -17.11
CA TYR A 243 10.83 1.66 -15.95
C TYR A 243 10.85 3.15 -16.31
N TRP A 244 10.18 3.96 -15.49
CA TRP A 244 10.10 5.41 -15.73
C TRP A 244 11.44 6.12 -15.62
N GLY A 245 12.40 5.60 -14.85
CA GLY A 245 13.65 6.24 -14.53
C GLY A 245 13.53 7.41 -13.54
N ALA A 246 14.67 7.83 -13.02
CA ALA A 246 14.75 8.86 -11.99
C ALA A 246 14.12 10.20 -12.43
N GLU A 247 14.35 10.64 -13.67
CA GLU A 247 13.85 11.92 -14.18
C GLU A 247 12.32 11.99 -14.14
N LYS A 248 11.64 10.96 -14.66
CA LYS A 248 10.17 10.91 -14.65
C LYS A 248 9.62 10.78 -13.24
N LEU A 249 10.26 9.97 -12.37
CA LEU A 249 9.85 9.86 -10.97
C LEU A 249 9.91 11.21 -10.25
N HIS A 250 11.00 11.94 -10.40
CA HIS A 250 11.15 13.29 -9.82
C HIS A 250 10.11 14.27 -10.38
N SER A 251 9.84 14.24 -11.69
CA SER A 251 8.82 15.09 -12.30
C SER A 251 7.42 14.80 -11.76
N VAL A 252 7.07 13.53 -11.55
CA VAL A 252 5.80 13.13 -10.94
C VAL A 252 5.73 13.58 -9.49
N LEU A 253 6.78 13.34 -8.71
CA LEU A 253 6.86 13.79 -7.32
C LEU A 253 6.72 15.31 -7.19
N GLU A 254 7.42 16.10 -8.01
CA GLU A 254 7.33 17.56 -8.02
C GLU A 254 5.89 18.02 -8.32
N ARG A 255 5.24 17.43 -9.33
CA ARG A 255 3.86 17.78 -9.71
C ARG A 255 2.87 17.59 -8.57
N PHE A 256 2.92 16.48 -7.86
CA PHE A 256 1.93 16.14 -6.84
C PHE A 256 2.30 16.62 -5.44
N SER A 257 3.58 16.84 -5.14
CA SER A 257 4.02 17.38 -3.84
C SER A 257 3.59 18.82 -3.60
N ARG A 258 3.24 19.57 -4.67
CA ARG A 258 2.75 20.95 -4.55
C ARG A 258 1.47 21.07 -3.70
N PHE A 259 0.71 19.99 -3.54
CA PHE A 259 -0.50 19.98 -2.72
C PHE A 259 -0.23 19.78 -1.22
N GLY A 260 0.98 19.40 -0.83
CA GLY A 260 1.35 19.19 0.57
C GLY A 260 0.67 17.98 1.23
N LEU A 261 0.00 17.12 0.44
CA LEU A 261 -0.65 15.90 0.90
C LEU A 261 0.31 14.70 0.84
N PRO A 262 0.09 13.67 1.67
CA PRO A 262 0.75 12.38 1.52
C PRO A 262 0.58 11.81 0.12
N ILE A 263 1.64 11.18 -0.41
CA ILE A 263 1.65 10.52 -1.72
C ILE A 263 1.85 9.02 -1.49
N HIS A 264 0.96 8.21 -2.04
CA HIS A 264 1.08 6.76 -2.09
C HIS A 264 1.30 6.29 -3.52
N PHE A 265 2.39 5.58 -3.78
CA PHE A 265 2.55 4.82 -5.01
C PHE A 265 1.85 3.48 -4.80
N THR A 266 0.73 3.24 -5.50
CA THR A 266 -0.30 2.30 -5.08
C THR A 266 -0.30 0.95 -5.80
N GLU A 267 0.28 0.87 -7.01
CA GLU A 267 0.13 -0.28 -7.91
C GLU A 267 1.36 -0.48 -8.80
N ASN A 268 2.55 -0.27 -8.25
CA ASN A 268 3.78 -0.38 -9.04
C ASN A 268 3.91 -1.76 -9.70
N THR A 269 4.33 -1.76 -10.96
CA THR A 269 4.70 -2.97 -11.69
C THR A 269 5.98 -2.71 -12.47
N LEU A 270 6.97 -3.57 -12.32
CA LEU A 270 8.21 -3.57 -13.09
C LEU A 270 8.41 -4.95 -13.71
N ILE A 271 8.64 -4.99 -15.01
CA ILE A 271 8.62 -6.21 -15.80
C ILE A 271 9.99 -6.88 -15.83
N SER A 272 10.04 -8.18 -15.50
CA SER A 272 11.26 -9.01 -15.56
C SER A 272 11.37 -9.87 -16.82
N GLY A 273 10.54 -9.57 -17.82
CA GLY A 273 10.57 -10.19 -19.14
C GLY A 273 10.77 -9.16 -20.25
N GLU A 274 10.23 -9.46 -21.41
CA GLU A 274 10.16 -8.51 -22.52
C GLU A 274 9.26 -7.32 -22.13
N ILE A 275 9.66 -6.11 -22.49
CA ILE A 275 8.91 -4.89 -22.18
C ILE A 275 7.74 -4.76 -23.16
N MET A 276 6.55 -4.43 -22.63
CA MET A 276 5.37 -4.17 -23.45
C MET A 276 5.64 -3.04 -24.45
N PRO A 277 5.26 -3.18 -25.72
CA PRO A 277 5.48 -2.12 -26.73
C PRO A 277 4.83 -0.80 -26.36
N ALA A 278 5.57 0.29 -26.53
CA ALA A 278 5.13 1.65 -26.16
C ALA A 278 3.89 2.17 -26.94
N HIS A 279 3.53 1.55 -28.07
CA HIS A 279 2.36 1.93 -28.84
C HIS A 279 1.04 1.40 -28.26
N ILE A 280 1.09 0.51 -27.29
CA ILE A 280 -0.12 0.03 -26.59
C ILE A 280 -0.63 1.16 -25.69
N VAL A 281 -1.76 1.73 -26.00
CA VAL A 281 -2.36 2.87 -25.28
C VAL A 281 -3.03 2.41 -24.00
N ASP A 282 -3.89 1.38 -24.11
CA ASP A 282 -4.47 0.73 -22.93
C ASP A 282 -3.74 -0.59 -22.68
N LEU A 283 -3.15 -0.73 -21.50
CA LEU A 283 -2.39 -1.92 -21.14
C LEU A 283 -3.22 -3.22 -21.31
N ASN A 284 -4.54 -3.14 -21.12
CA ASN A 284 -5.44 -4.29 -21.30
C ASN A 284 -5.57 -4.77 -22.76
N ASP A 285 -5.08 -4.00 -23.73
CA ASP A 285 -5.01 -4.45 -25.13
C ASP A 285 -3.85 -5.40 -25.40
N TRP A 286 -2.90 -5.49 -24.46
CA TRP A 286 -1.80 -6.43 -24.51
C TRP A 286 -2.28 -7.83 -24.12
N GLN A 287 -2.70 -8.60 -25.11
CA GLN A 287 -3.18 -9.98 -24.92
C GLN A 287 -2.18 -10.94 -25.55
N VAL A 288 -1.47 -11.69 -24.69
CA VAL A 288 -0.45 -12.67 -25.10
C VAL A 288 -0.76 -14.05 -24.49
N ASP A 289 -0.34 -15.12 -25.17
CA ASP A 289 -0.53 -16.48 -24.65
C ASP A 289 0.32 -16.73 -23.40
N ALA A 290 1.56 -16.23 -23.40
CA ALA A 290 2.48 -16.28 -22.29
C ALA A 290 3.38 -15.02 -22.28
N TRP A 291 3.75 -14.57 -21.09
CA TRP A 291 4.69 -13.46 -20.88
C TRP A 291 5.73 -13.87 -19.84
N PRO A 292 6.77 -14.64 -20.26
CA PRO A 292 7.72 -15.20 -19.31
C PRO A 292 8.72 -14.20 -18.78
N SER A 293 9.17 -14.41 -17.56
CA SER A 293 10.37 -13.80 -16.99
C SER A 293 11.61 -14.30 -17.70
N THR A 294 12.68 -13.50 -17.75
CA THR A 294 13.99 -13.89 -18.25
C THR A 294 15.08 -13.57 -17.21
N PRO A 295 16.20 -14.33 -17.17
CA PRO A 295 17.26 -14.05 -16.21
C PRO A 295 17.77 -12.60 -16.25
N GLU A 296 17.99 -12.07 -17.45
CA GLU A 296 18.43 -10.69 -17.66
C GLU A 296 17.36 -9.66 -17.25
N GLY A 297 16.08 -10.01 -17.46
CA GLY A 297 14.93 -9.21 -17.06
C GLY A 297 14.77 -9.20 -15.54
N GLU A 298 14.99 -10.31 -14.85
CA GLU A 298 14.96 -10.39 -13.39
C GLU A 298 16.07 -9.54 -12.75
N ASP A 299 17.27 -9.58 -13.27
CA ASP A 299 18.39 -8.74 -12.83
C ASP A 299 18.12 -7.25 -13.09
N ARG A 300 17.50 -6.92 -14.22
CA ARG A 300 17.07 -5.55 -14.53
C ARG A 300 16.00 -5.10 -13.55
N GLN A 301 14.95 -5.89 -13.33
CA GLN A 301 13.88 -5.59 -12.39
C GLN A 301 14.43 -5.32 -10.97
N ALA A 302 15.39 -6.10 -10.50
CA ALA A 302 16.00 -5.90 -9.19
C ALA A 302 16.70 -4.54 -9.07
N ARG A 303 17.45 -4.11 -10.10
CA ARG A 303 18.10 -2.79 -10.12
C ARG A 303 17.10 -1.65 -10.20
N GLU A 304 16.07 -1.77 -11.03
CA GLU A 304 15.03 -0.78 -11.22
C GLU A 304 14.19 -0.59 -9.93
N ILE A 305 13.90 -1.68 -9.22
CA ILE A 305 13.25 -1.65 -7.90
C ILE A 305 14.14 -0.92 -6.89
N ALA A 306 15.43 -1.22 -6.84
CA ALA A 306 16.34 -0.56 -5.91
C ALA A 306 16.41 0.95 -6.15
N GLU A 307 16.49 1.41 -7.38
CA GLU A 307 16.49 2.83 -7.72
C GLU A 307 15.14 3.49 -7.39
N MET A 308 14.02 2.89 -7.85
CA MET A 308 12.68 3.43 -7.62
C MET A 308 12.37 3.57 -6.13
N TYR A 309 12.57 2.51 -5.36
CA TYR A 309 12.29 2.52 -3.92
C TYR A 309 13.17 3.53 -3.18
N SER A 310 14.45 3.66 -3.56
CA SER A 310 15.37 4.63 -2.95
C SER A 310 14.93 6.07 -3.21
N ILE A 311 14.50 6.40 -4.43
CA ILE A 311 13.99 7.73 -4.79
C ILE A 311 12.70 8.03 -4.02
N LEU A 312 11.75 7.10 -4.01
CA LEU A 312 10.45 7.29 -3.37
C LEU A 312 10.57 7.34 -1.85
N PHE A 313 11.39 6.48 -1.25
CA PHE A 313 11.64 6.49 0.20
C PHE A 313 12.39 7.74 0.66
N ALA A 314 13.21 8.35 -0.20
CA ALA A 314 13.89 9.60 0.09
C ALA A 314 12.96 10.83 0.01
N HIS A 315 11.75 10.73 -0.54
CA HIS A 315 10.86 11.89 -0.69
C HIS A 315 9.95 12.06 0.54
N PRO A 316 9.95 13.25 1.21
CA PRO A 316 9.28 13.42 2.51
C PRO A 316 7.77 13.24 2.50
N LEU A 317 7.08 13.50 1.39
CA LEU A 317 5.62 13.32 1.27
C LEU A 317 5.21 11.93 0.82
N VAL A 318 6.13 11.06 0.37
CA VAL A 318 5.77 9.66 0.07
C VAL A 318 5.64 8.91 1.39
N GLU A 319 4.49 8.30 1.65
CA GLU A 319 4.23 7.52 2.85
C GLU A 319 4.04 6.03 2.58
N ALA A 320 3.77 5.67 1.32
CA ALA A 320 3.59 4.27 0.92
C ALA A 320 4.17 3.99 -0.47
N ILE A 321 4.76 2.81 -0.62
CA ILE A 321 5.14 2.22 -1.91
C ILE A 321 4.53 0.82 -1.95
N THR A 322 3.61 0.60 -2.87
CA THR A 322 2.88 -0.67 -3.02
C THR A 322 3.08 -1.22 -4.43
N THR A 323 3.47 -2.47 -4.55
CA THR A 323 3.45 -3.19 -5.81
C THR A 323 2.10 -3.86 -6.02
N TRP A 324 1.74 -4.11 -7.29
CA TRP A 324 0.44 -4.70 -7.59
C TRP A 324 0.48 -6.22 -7.47
N ASP A 325 1.36 -6.86 -8.22
CA ASP A 325 1.49 -8.31 -8.25
C ASP A 325 2.61 -8.79 -7.33
N PHE A 326 2.35 -9.82 -6.53
CA PHE A 326 3.39 -10.46 -5.72
C PHE A 326 4.07 -11.61 -6.47
N THR A 327 3.33 -12.28 -7.35
CA THR A 327 3.85 -13.36 -8.20
C THR A 327 3.71 -13.04 -9.67
N ASP A 328 4.55 -13.64 -10.50
CA ASP A 328 4.39 -13.61 -11.94
C ASP A 328 3.07 -14.25 -12.37
N GLY A 329 2.59 -13.92 -13.56
CA GLY A 329 1.42 -14.51 -14.16
C GLY A 329 0.06 -13.96 -13.70
N CYS A 330 0.03 -12.94 -12.84
CA CYS A 330 -1.21 -12.33 -12.35
C CYS A 330 -1.87 -11.40 -13.37
N TRP A 331 -1.87 -10.10 -13.17
CA TRP A 331 -2.52 -9.18 -14.11
C TRP A 331 -1.79 -9.15 -15.44
N LEU A 332 -2.52 -9.31 -16.54
CA LEU A 332 -2.02 -9.41 -17.93
C LEU A 332 -1.05 -10.58 -18.17
N LYS A 333 -0.98 -11.56 -17.28
CA LYS A 333 0.06 -12.60 -17.23
C LYS A 333 1.48 -12.06 -17.16
N ALA A 334 1.62 -10.84 -16.62
CA ALA A 334 2.89 -10.13 -16.60
C ALA A 334 3.90 -10.77 -15.64
N PRO A 335 5.20 -10.80 -15.99
CA PRO A 335 6.27 -11.19 -15.09
C PRO A 335 6.68 -9.99 -14.21
N SER A 336 5.72 -9.51 -13.39
CA SER A 336 5.83 -8.31 -12.57
C SER A 336 6.02 -8.60 -11.07
N GLY A 337 5.91 -9.88 -10.67
CA GLY A 337 6.04 -10.31 -9.29
C GLY A 337 7.47 -10.30 -8.75
N PHE A 338 7.57 -10.48 -7.44
CA PHE A 338 8.82 -10.78 -6.70
C PHE A 338 9.10 -12.28 -6.63
N LEU A 339 8.08 -13.08 -6.80
CA LEU A 339 8.17 -14.53 -6.91
C LEU A 339 7.78 -14.97 -8.32
N ARG A 340 8.35 -16.08 -8.75
CA ARG A 340 7.82 -16.83 -9.89
C ARG A 340 6.52 -17.55 -9.50
N GLU A 341 5.78 -18.08 -10.46
CA GLU A 341 4.48 -18.73 -10.21
C GLU A 341 4.57 -19.91 -9.24
N ASP A 342 5.72 -20.59 -9.18
CA ASP A 342 6.02 -21.71 -8.28
C ASP A 342 6.47 -21.30 -6.87
N ASN A 343 6.34 -20.03 -6.51
CA ASN A 343 6.80 -19.40 -5.27
C ASN A 343 8.33 -19.27 -5.14
N THR A 344 9.14 -19.61 -6.13
CA THR A 344 10.58 -19.35 -6.06
C THR A 344 10.88 -17.86 -6.13
N GLU A 345 11.82 -17.42 -5.31
CA GLU A 345 12.18 -16.00 -5.15
C GLU A 345 13.00 -15.50 -6.33
N LYS A 346 12.69 -14.29 -6.80
CA LYS A 346 13.47 -13.59 -7.82
C LYS A 346 14.54 -12.70 -7.16
N PRO A 347 15.57 -12.27 -7.90
CA PRO A 347 16.56 -11.31 -7.40
C PRO A 347 15.94 -10.04 -6.81
N SER A 348 14.80 -9.60 -7.33
CA SER A 348 14.04 -8.45 -6.84
C SER A 348 13.49 -8.64 -5.42
N TRP A 349 13.10 -9.86 -5.03
CA TRP A 349 12.67 -10.19 -3.66
C TRP A 349 13.82 -9.99 -2.66
N HIS A 350 15.00 -10.53 -3.01
CA HIS A 350 16.19 -10.41 -2.16
C HIS A 350 16.67 -8.95 -2.07
N MET A 351 16.63 -8.22 -3.20
CA MET A 351 16.99 -6.80 -3.24
C MET A 351 16.08 -5.97 -2.35
N LEU A 352 14.76 -6.18 -2.45
CA LEU A 352 13.81 -5.43 -1.63
C LEU A 352 13.94 -5.78 -0.15
N LYS A 353 14.16 -7.05 0.18
CA LYS A 353 14.43 -7.48 1.55
C LYS A 353 15.67 -6.82 2.14
N GLN A 354 16.76 -6.72 1.36
CA GLN A 354 17.97 -6.03 1.79
C GLN A 354 17.71 -4.54 2.05
N LEU A 355 16.96 -3.86 1.18
CA LEU A 355 16.62 -2.45 1.37
C LEU A 355 15.77 -2.24 2.63
N ILE A 356 14.66 -2.97 2.77
CA ILE A 356 13.69 -2.73 3.84
C ILE A 356 14.23 -3.19 5.19
N HIS A 357 14.75 -4.43 5.26
CA HIS A 357 15.13 -5.10 6.51
C HIS A 357 16.66 -5.13 6.77
N GLY A 358 17.45 -4.57 5.86
CA GLY A 358 18.88 -4.38 6.02
C GLY A 358 19.25 -2.91 6.11
N ASP A 359 19.08 -2.16 5.00
CA ASP A 359 19.61 -0.81 4.89
C ASP A 359 18.73 0.25 5.58
N TRP A 360 17.42 0.05 5.64
CA TRP A 360 16.44 1.00 6.16
C TRP A 360 15.82 0.58 7.50
N GLU A 361 16.34 -0.42 8.14
CA GLU A 361 15.90 -0.89 9.44
C GLU A 361 17.01 -0.69 10.48
N THR A 362 16.63 -0.38 11.72
CA THR A 362 17.59 -0.08 12.80
C THR A 362 17.72 -1.26 13.73
N HIS A 363 18.96 -1.78 13.86
CA HIS A 363 19.33 -2.82 14.80
C HIS A 363 20.62 -2.41 15.50
N GLU A 364 20.54 -2.09 16.79
CA GLU A 364 21.67 -1.58 17.55
C GLU A 364 21.88 -2.39 18.84
N THR A 365 23.15 -2.47 19.24
CA THR A 365 23.51 -2.94 20.59
C THR A 365 24.22 -1.81 21.31
N LEU A 366 23.59 -1.30 22.34
CA LEU A 366 24.01 -0.12 23.08
C LEU A 366 24.28 -0.46 24.53
N THR A 367 24.97 0.42 25.25
CA THR A 367 25.18 0.29 26.69
C THR A 367 24.58 1.52 27.36
N THR A 368 23.76 1.29 28.41
CA THR A 368 23.22 2.39 29.20
C THR A 368 24.33 3.05 30.03
N ASP A 369 24.17 4.32 30.32
CA ASP A 369 25.10 5.10 31.15
C ASP A 369 24.95 4.80 32.66
N GLU A 370 25.58 5.62 33.50
CA GLU A 370 25.56 5.50 34.98
C GLU A 370 24.19 5.83 35.60
N GLU A 371 23.29 6.42 34.83
CA GLU A 371 21.93 6.78 35.23
C GLU A 371 20.88 5.90 34.53
N GLY A 372 21.32 4.90 33.73
CA GLY A 372 20.45 3.99 32.99
C GLY A 372 19.91 4.54 31.67
N TYR A 373 20.47 5.65 31.14
CA TYR A 373 20.06 6.20 29.86
C TYR A 373 20.81 5.56 28.68
N LEU A 374 20.13 5.48 27.55
CA LEU A 374 20.71 5.25 26.24
C LEU A 374 20.09 6.22 25.22
N SER A 375 20.84 6.50 24.16
CA SER A 375 20.40 7.36 23.06
C SER A 375 20.93 6.85 21.74
N PHE A 376 20.10 6.93 20.70
CA PHE A 376 20.53 6.72 19.30
C PHE A 376 19.52 7.36 18.33
N THR A 377 19.91 7.43 17.05
CA THR A 377 19.04 7.84 15.95
C THR A 377 18.59 6.60 15.19
N GLY A 378 17.28 6.38 15.06
CA GLY A 378 16.73 5.21 14.36
C GLY A 378 15.66 5.57 13.35
N PHE A 379 15.39 4.67 12.42
CA PHE A 379 14.23 4.78 11.53
C PHE A 379 12.93 4.74 12.33
N LYS A 380 11.93 5.53 11.92
CA LYS A 380 10.63 5.60 12.60
C LYS A 380 9.88 4.29 12.49
N GLY A 381 9.28 3.85 13.61
CA GLY A 381 8.56 2.59 13.72
C GLY A 381 8.48 2.05 15.14
N ASP A 382 8.11 0.80 15.27
CA ASP A 382 8.04 0.12 16.55
C ASP A 382 9.35 -0.61 16.86
N TYR A 383 9.77 -0.55 18.11
CA TYR A 383 11.03 -1.12 18.60
C TYR A 383 10.81 -2.08 19.75
N GLN A 384 11.60 -3.13 19.77
CA GLN A 384 11.77 -4.01 20.91
C GLN A 384 13.16 -3.81 21.52
N LEU A 385 13.21 -3.50 22.81
CA LEU A 385 14.45 -3.49 23.60
C LEU A 385 14.55 -4.79 24.39
N LYS A 386 15.76 -5.38 24.43
CA LYS A 386 16.07 -6.59 25.17
C LYS A 386 17.35 -6.40 26.00
N THR A 387 17.30 -6.85 27.25
CA THR A 387 18.44 -6.98 28.15
C THR A 387 18.48 -8.38 28.75
N ALA A 388 19.50 -8.69 29.52
CA ALA A 388 19.54 -9.94 30.28
C ALA A 388 18.44 -10.03 31.37
N SER A 389 17.87 -8.90 31.81
CA SER A 389 16.86 -8.81 32.88
C SER A 389 15.42 -8.63 32.41
N GLY A 390 15.18 -8.46 31.12
CA GLY A 390 13.83 -8.29 30.62
C GLY A 390 13.76 -7.59 29.24
N SER A 391 12.55 -7.34 28.79
CA SER A 391 12.28 -6.70 27.49
C SER A 391 11.22 -5.61 27.62
N GLY A 392 11.20 -4.69 26.63
CA GLY A 392 10.20 -3.64 26.53
C GLY A 392 9.99 -3.23 25.08
N VAL A 393 8.87 -2.58 24.80
CA VAL A 393 8.53 -2.07 23.47
C VAL A 393 8.24 -0.58 23.54
N PHE A 394 8.60 0.14 22.49
CA PHE A 394 8.24 1.55 22.33
C PHE A 394 8.05 1.89 20.85
N ARG A 395 7.38 3.01 20.61
CA ARG A 395 7.16 3.54 19.28
C ARG A 395 7.96 4.83 19.07
N LEU A 396 8.65 4.92 17.94
CA LEU A 396 9.42 6.07 17.52
C LEU A 396 8.74 6.73 16.30
N ASP A 397 7.95 7.76 16.54
CA ASP A 397 7.30 8.55 15.48
C ASP A 397 7.96 9.93 15.28
N SER A 398 8.58 10.45 16.32
CA SER A 398 9.32 11.72 16.39
C SER A 398 10.37 11.60 17.47
N ASP A 399 11.18 12.64 17.65
CA ASP A 399 12.16 12.68 18.73
C ASP A 399 11.51 12.37 20.09
N LEU A 400 12.10 11.41 20.80
CA LEU A 400 11.52 10.84 22.02
C LEU A 400 12.50 10.95 23.20
N ASN A 401 12.01 11.52 24.30
CA ASN A 401 12.69 11.48 25.59
C ASN A 401 11.72 10.88 26.64
N SER A 402 11.99 9.68 27.11
CA SER A 402 11.04 8.93 27.93
C SER A 402 11.72 7.94 28.88
N VAL A 403 10.93 7.28 29.69
CA VAL A 403 11.33 6.19 30.58
C VAL A 403 10.65 4.92 30.10
N LEU A 404 11.42 3.84 29.95
CA LEU A 404 10.91 2.54 29.58
C LEU A 404 11.23 1.53 30.69
N ARG A 405 10.19 0.99 31.33
CA ARG A 405 10.34 -0.12 32.29
C ARG A 405 10.23 -1.44 31.54
N LEU A 406 11.24 -2.29 31.72
CA LEU A 406 11.26 -3.63 31.16
C LEU A 406 10.26 -4.53 31.88
N ALA A 407 9.63 -5.44 31.14
CA ALA A 407 8.91 -6.59 31.67
C ALA A 407 9.86 -7.81 31.75
N GLU A 408 9.57 -8.74 32.68
CA GLU A 408 10.31 -10.00 32.84
C GLU A 408 10.21 -10.90 31.58
#